data_9c75f2cc2b420cd44414f4b3917d84a7
#
_entry.id   9c75f2cc2b420cd44414f4b3917d84a7
#
_cell.length_a   1.000
_cell.length_b   1.000
_cell.length_c   1.000
_cell.angle_alpha   90.00
_cell.angle_beta   90.00
_cell.angle_gamma   90.00
#
_symmetry.space_group_name_H-M   'P 1'
#
loop_
_entity.id
_entity.type
_entity.pdbx_description
1 polymer ?
#
loop_
_entity_poly.entity_id
_entity_poly.type
_entity_poly.pdbx_seq_one_letter_code
_entity_poly.pdbx_strand_id
1 'polypeptide(L)'
;MKQKVTIIGLGFVGLSFAAFLGSKNISVIGVDSNKNKIECLREGIPDFYEPKLEYYLKKGIKNIIFTSKIDEIALQTDFIFITVGTPLNKLNEINLEFMKSVISSISKKLKSNKTKPTIIIKSTVVPGTLNFIKKLLEKNKNKEGIDFELLSNPEFLREGSAINDTRNPHVVIVGGNDTKSRKKLVEFYKKIYPKNQDYVKTNATTAEMIKYANNAFLATKITFINSMANICQKIPDTNVDDIAKVIGMDPRISPLFLNAGPGFGGSCLPKDLQALITYSKNIGYSPKLLETVQDCNNQQVDSIVKLLKKNVKNLHNKKIGILGLAFKENTNDVRKSVSINLIKKLLKEKCIVNVHDPKALKNIKKIFKNKLVYFDEYEQIFYNSDCAILMTTWEEYTKINSKLIKKLKLKLFIDTKRFLSFNDNKIKFLSLGIGSGNF
;
A
#
# COMPACT_ATOMS: atom_id res chain seq x y z
N MET A 1 -34.11 5.74 -11.45
CA MET A 1 -33.12 6.84 -11.46
C MET A 1 -31.70 6.24 -11.44
N LYS A 2 -30.76 6.84 -12.17
CA LYS A 2 -29.34 6.46 -12.05
C LYS A 2 -28.85 6.82 -10.66
N GLN A 3 -28.22 5.88 -9.95
CA GLN A 3 -27.63 6.13 -8.63
C GLN A 3 -26.51 7.15 -8.73
N LYS A 4 -26.48 8.07 -7.78
CA LYS A 4 -25.44 9.10 -7.66
C LYS A 4 -24.54 8.80 -6.47
N VAL A 5 -23.25 8.97 -6.64
CA VAL A 5 -22.23 8.64 -5.64
C VAL A 5 -21.30 9.80 -5.42
N THR A 6 -21.03 10.15 -4.19
CA THR A 6 -19.97 11.10 -3.83
C THR A 6 -18.80 10.33 -3.22
N ILE A 7 -17.58 10.67 -3.62
CA ILE A 7 -16.33 10.11 -3.09
C ILE A 7 -15.49 11.27 -2.57
N ILE A 8 -15.21 11.26 -1.26
CA ILE A 8 -14.45 12.32 -0.58
C ILE A 8 -13.06 11.80 -0.19
N GLY A 9 -12.04 12.41 -0.78
CA GLY A 9 -10.64 11.98 -0.71
C GLY A 9 -10.24 11.17 -1.95
N LEU A 10 -9.52 11.80 -2.89
CA LEU A 10 -9.14 11.20 -4.17
C LEU A 10 -7.68 10.71 -4.15
N GLY A 11 -7.30 9.97 -3.11
CA GLY A 11 -6.07 9.18 -3.07
C GLY A 11 -6.20 7.88 -3.87
N PHE A 12 -5.27 6.93 -3.65
CA PHE A 12 -5.26 5.62 -4.35
C PHE A 12 -6.63 4.91 -4.32
N VAL A 13 -7.27 4.88 -3.15
CA VAL A 13 -8.58 4.22 -2.98
C VAL A 13 -9.69 5.01 -3.68
N GLY A 14 -9.81 6.29 -3.34
CA GLY A 14 -10.93 7.10 -3.81
C GLY A 14 -10.91 7.36 -5.31
N LEU A 15 -9.74 7.68 -5.88
CA LEU A 15 -9.63 7.95 -7.31
C LEU A 15 -9.81 6.67 -8.15
N SER A 16 -9.24 5.53 -7.71
CA SER A 16 -9.44 4.25 -8.39
C SER A 16 -10.91 3.85 -8.39
N PHE A 17 -11.61 4.06 -7.27
CA PHE A 17 -13.03 3.76 -7.17
C PHE A 17 -13.88 4.74 -8.02
N ALA A 18 -13.57 6.03 -8.03
CA ALA A 18 -14.23 7.02 -8.86
C ALA A 18 -14.09 6.71 -10.36
N ALA A 19 -12.87 6.41 -10.80
CA ALA A 19 -12.59 6.05 -12.19
C ALA A 19 -13.32 4.76 -12.60
N PHE A 20 -13.36 3.75 -11.74
CA PHE A 20 -14.11 2.52 -11.98
C PHE A 20 -15.61 2.77 -12.09
N LEU A 21 -16.23 3.50 -11.14
CA LEU A 21 -17.66 3.80 -11.16
C LEU A 21 -18.04 4.65 -12.38
N GLY A 22 -17.26 5.68 -12.68
CA GLY A 22 -17.46 6.50 -13.87
C GLY A 22 -17.43 5.70 -15.17
N SER A 23 -16.50 4.73 -15.26
CA SER A 23 -16.38 3.82 -16.42
C SER A 23 -17.54 2.84 -16.54
N LYS A 24 -18.34 2.65 -15.48
CA LYS A 24 -19.59 1.88 -15.44
C LYS A 24 -20.84 2.73 -15.65
N ASN A 25 -20.70 3.98 -16.12
CA ASN A 25 -21.77 4.94 -16.32
C ASN A 25 -22.55 5.33 -15.05
N ILE A 26 -21.90 5.26 -13.88
CA ILE A 26 -22.44 5.78 -12.63
C ILE A 26 -22.03 7.24 -12.50
N SER A 27 -22.98 8.10 -12.09
CA SER A 27 -22.71 9.51 -11.83
C SER A 27 -21.92 9.66 -10.53
N VAL A 28 -20.71 10.22 -10.60
CA VAL A 28 -19.79 10.36 -9.49
C VAL A 28 -19.46 11.84 -9.26
N ILE A 29 -19.44 12.26 -7.99
CA ILE A 29 -18.85 13.52 -7.56
C ILE A 29 -17.58 13.19 -6.77
N GLY A 30 -16.43 13.51 -7.34
CA GLY A 30 -15.13 13.34 -6.70
C GLY A 30 -14.71 14.61 -5.97
N VAL A 31 -14.46 14.52 -4.68
CA VAL A 31 -14.10 15.65 -3.82
C VAL A 31 -12.70 15.47 -3.25
N ASP A 32 -11.82 16.47 -3.43
CA ASP A 32 -10.51 16.51 -2.78
C ASP A 32 -10.16 17.96 -2.43
N SER A 33 -9.59 18.21 -1.27
CA SER A 33 -9.22 19.55 -0.81
C SER A 33 -8.09 20.19 -1.61
N ASN A 34 -7.29 19.41 -2.32
CA ASN A 34 -6.17 19.86 -3.15
C ASN A 34 -6.69 20.38 -4.49
N LYS A 35 -6.74 21.71 -4.64
CA LYS A 35 -7.25 22.38 -5.87
C LYS A 35 -6.45 22.01 -7.12
N ASN A 36 -5.12 21.97 -7.03
CA ASN A 36 -4.26 21.62 -8.17
C ASN A 36 -4.53 20.18 -8.64
N LYS A 37 -4.72 19.24 -7.69
CA LYS A 37 -5.14 17.88 -8.03
C LYS A 37 -6.48 17.88 -8.78
N ILE A 38 -7.46 18.64 -8.30
CA ILE A 38 -8.79 18.72 -8.93
C ILE A 38 -8.69 19.24 -10.37
N GLU A 39 -7.85 20.23 -10.62
CA GLU A 39 -7.60 20.77 -11.96
C GLU A 39 -7.01 19.69 -12.89
N CYS A 40 -5.95 19.02 -12.47
CA CYS A 40 -5.36 17.92 -13.25
C CYS A 40 -6.38 16.78 -13.50
N LEU A 41 -7.19 16.42 -12.50
CA LEU A 41 -8.19 15.36 -12.64
C LEU A 41 -9.31 15.70 -13.60
N ARG A 42 -9.70 16.96 -13.75
CA ARG A 42 -10.67 17.43 -14.77
C ARG A 42 -10.15 17.18 -16.19
N GLU A 43 -8.84 17.21 -16.39
CA GLU A 43 -8.16 16.89 -17.65
C GLU A 43 -7.87 15.39 -17.81
N GLY A 44 -8.26 14.58 -16.82
CA GLY A 44 -8.01 13.13 -16.83
C GLY A 44 -6.58 12.73 -16.46
N ILE A 45 -5.83 13.61 -15.78
CA ILE A 45 -4.44 13.41 -15.39
C ILE A 45 -4.36 13.09 -13.88
N PRO A 46 -4.04 11.85 -13.46
CA PRO A 46 -3.84 11.51 -12.06
C PRO A 46 -2.50 12.04 -11.54
N ASP A 47 -2.42 12.38 -10.24
CA ASP A 47 -1.23 12.90 -9.58
C ASP A 47 -0.28 11.81 -9.04
N PHE A 48 -0.61 10.54 -9.24
CA PHE A 48 0.21 9.39 -8.89
C PHE A 48 0.17 8.32 -9.99
N TYR A 49 1.19 7.48 -10.02
CA TYR A 49 1.24 6.37 -10.96
C TYR A 49 0.51 5.15 -10.40
N GLU A 50 -0.45 4.64 -11.16
CA GLU A 50 -1.16 3.38 -10.91
C GLU A 50 -1.51 2.75 -12.27
N PRO A 51 -1.19 1.48 -12.51
CA PRO A 51 -1.49 0.81 -13.79
C PRO A 51 -2.97 0.92 -14.16
N LYS A 52 -3.25 1.28 -15.40
CA LYS A 52 -4.60 1.42 -15.98
C LYS A 52 -5.46 2.54 -15.39
N LEU A 53 -5.02 3.29 -14.36
CA LEU A 53 -5.83 4.33 -13.74
C LEU A 53 -6.21 5.42 -14.76
N GLU A 54 -5.24 5.93 -15.51
CA GLU A 54 -5.49 6.97 -16.53
C GLU A 54 -6.50 6.49 -17.59
N TYR A 55 -6.40 5.25 -18.04
CA TYR A 55 -7.34 4.66 -18.99
C TYR A 55 -8.77 4.66 -18.44
N TYR A 56 -8.97 4.17 -17.19
CA TYR A 56 -10.31 4.12 -16.57
C TYR A 56 -10.84 5.51 -16.25
N LEU A 57 -9.97 6.43 -15.87
CA LEU A 57 -10.32 7.83 -15.61
C LEU A 57 -10.83 8.49 -16.90
N LYS A 58 -10.07 8.42 -17.99
CA LYS A 58 -10.50 8.96 -19.30
C LYS A 58 -11.80 8.32 -19.82
N LYS A 59 -11.94 7.00 -19.66
CA LYS A 59 -13.16 6.27 -20.03
C LYS A 59 -14.38 6.74 -19.24
N GLY A 60 -14.21 7.07 -17.95
CA GLY A 60 -15.29 7.47 -17.04
C GLY A 60 -15.50 8.97 -16.91
N ILE A 61 -14.64 9.81 -17.49
CA ILE A 61 -14.56 11.26 -17.19
C ILE A 61 -15.90 12.01 -17.37
N LYS A 62 -16.69 11.64 -18.39
CA LYS A 62 -17.99 12.23 -18.67
C LYS A 62 -19.03 12.01 -17.55
N ASN A 63 -18.81 11.02 -16.70
CA ASN A 63 -19.68 10.67 -15.59
C ASN A 63 -19.13 11.15 -14.24
N ILE A 64 -17.99 11.85 -14.22
CA ILE A 64 -17.32 12.29 -12.98
C ILE A 64 -17.24 13.82 -12.96
N ILE A 65 -17.75 14.42 -11.89
CA ILE A 65 -17.57 15.84 -11.60
C ILE A 65 -16.53 15.96 -10.49
N PHE A 66 -15.43 16.69 -10.72
CA PHE A 66 -14.40 16.94 -9.73
C PHE A 66 -14.57 18.32 -9.09
N THR A 67 -14.58 18.37 -7.76
CA THR A 67 -14.71 19.60 -6.97
C THR A 67 -13.81 19.61 -5.75
N SER A 68 -13.42 20.80 -5.30
CA SER A 68 -12.67 20.97 -4.04
C SER A 68 -13.56 21.27 -2.83
N LYS A 69 -14.89 21.31 -3.01
CA LYS A 69 -15.83 21.71 -1.96
C LYS A 69 -16.81 20.59 -1.65
N ILE A 70 -17.14 20.45 -0.37
CA ILE A 70 -18.27 19.64 0.10
C ILE A 70 -19.46 20.61 0.17
N ASP A 71 -20.18 20.74 -0.94
CA ASP A 71 -21.38 21.57 -1.05
C ASP A 71 -22.67 20.75 -1.03
N GLU A 72 -23.81 21.39 -1.23
CA GLU A 72 -25.10 20.72 -1.24
C GLU A 72 -25.21 19.70 -2.38
N ILE A 73 -24.62 19.99 -3.54
CA ILE A 73 -24.64 19.09 -4.71
C ILE A 73 -23.89 17.79 -4.36
N ALA A 74 -22.74 17.91 -3.67
CA ALA A 74 -21.96 16.77 -3.24
C ALA A 74 -22.70 15.91 -2.20
N LEU A 75 -23.65 16.47 -1.47
CA LEU A 75 -24.42 15.73 -0.46
C LEU A 75 -25.76 15.18 -1.00
N GLN A 76 -26.28 15.69 -2.09
CA GLN A 76 -27.52 15.22 -2.74
C GLN A 76 -27.29 13.96 -3.57
N THR A 77 -26.71 12.94 -2.94
CA THR A 77 -26.37 11.64 -3.55
C THR A 77 -26.86 10.48 -2.68
N ASP A 78 -27.01 9.30 -3.29
CA ASP A 78 -27.47 8.10 -2.60
C ASP A 78 -26.42 7.56 -1.60
N PHE A 79 -25.14 7.68 -1.98
CA PHE A 79 -24.00 7.17 -1.26
C PHE A 79 -22.87 8.20 -1.18
N ILE A 80 -22.32 8.40 0.01
CA ILE A 80 -21.15 9.25 0.24
C ILE A 80 -20.04 8.38 0.80
N PHE A 81 -19.06 8.05 -0.03
CA PHE A 81 -17.88 7.28 0.39
C PHE A 81 -16.79 8.21 0.90
N ILE A 82 -16.30 7.95 2.11
CA ILE A 82 -15.19 8.67 2.72
C ILE A 82 -13.94 7.81 2.60
N THR A 83 -12.98 8.30 1.82
CA THR A 83 -11.72 7.64 1.44
C THR A 83 -10.50 8.51 1.77
N VAL A 84 -10.64 9.40 2.75
CA VAL A 84 -9.55 10.28 3.18
C VAL A 84 -8.44 9.50 3.88
N GLY A 85 -7.21 10.01 3.81
CA GLY A 85 -6.06 9.40 4.47
C GLY A 85 -6.19 9.40 5.99
N THR A 86 -5.72 8.30 6.61
CA THR A 86 -5.66 8.13 8.06
C THR A 86 -4.21 7.80 8.47
N PRO A 87 -3.28 8.80 8.42
CA PRO A 87 -1.89 8.59 8.82
C PRO A 87 -1.75 8.34 10.32
N LEU A 88 -0.59 7.90 10.75
CA LEU A 88 -0.26 7.85 12.18
C LEU A 88 0.08 9.25 12.71
N ASN A 89 -0.33 9.53 13.94
CA ASN A 89 0.13 10.68 14.71
C ASN A 89 1.49 10.39 15.40
N LYS A 90 2.00 11.33 16.18
CA LYS A 90 3.27 11.18 16.91
C LYS A 90 3.25 10.07 17.98
N LEU A 91 2.07 9.67 18.44
CA LEU A 91 1.86 8.59 19.41
C LEU A 91 1.64 7.23 18.73
N ASN A 92 1.85 7.15 17.40
CA ASN A 92 1.56 5.97 16.58
C ASN A 92 0.08 5.52 16.59
N GLU A 93 -0.83 6.43 16.84
CA GLU A 93 -2.27 6.22 16.73
C GLU A 93 -2.77 6.70 15.36
N ILE A 94 -3.91 6.18 14.93
CA ILE A 94 -4.56 6.69 13.71
C ILE A 94 -5.01 8.13 13.92
N ASN A 95 -4.51 9.02 13.08
CA ASN A 95 -4.94 10.42 13.04
C ASN A 95 -6.23 10.55 12.23
N LEU A 96 -7.30 10.98 12.91
CA LEU A 96 -8.63 11.15 12.33
C LEU A 96 -8.95 12.61 11.97
N GLU A 97 -7.98 13.54 11.97
CA GLU A 97 -8.26 14.97 11.74
C GLU A 97 -8.91 15.24 10.38
N PHE A 98 -8.41 14.60 9.30
CA PHE A 98 -9.05 14.72 7.98
C PHE A 98 -10.49 14.18 8.00
N MET A 99 -10.69 13.05 8.67
CA MET A 99 -12.01 12.45 8.85
C MET A 99 -12.95 13.38 9.63
N LYS A 100 -12.50 13.92 10.76
CA LYS A 100 -13.27 14.86 11.59
C LYS A 100 -13.68 16.10 10.79
N SER A 101 -12.76 16.68 10.01
CA SER A 101 -13.02 17.83 9.17
C SER A 101 -14.13 17.56 8.14
N VAL A 102 -14.03 16.42 7.43
CA VAL A 102 -15.04 16.00 6.44
C VAL A 102 -16.38 15.76 7.13
N ILE A 103 -16.41 14.98 8.20
CA ILE A 103 -17.65 14.67 8.96
C ILE A 103 -18.32 15.93 9.52
N SER A 104 -17.54 16.89 10.05
CA SER A 104 -18.05 18.17 10.52
C SER A 104 -18.69 18.99 9.36
N SER A 105 -18.05 18.99 8.20
CA SER A 105 -18.58 19.69 7.00
C SER A 105 -19.89 19.07 6.51
N ILE A 106 -19.99 17.75 6.51
CA ILE A 106 -21.21 17.02 6.17
C ILE A 106 -22.30 17.31 7.20
N SER A 107 -22.01 17.16 8.49
CA SER A 107 -22.96 17.29 9.59
C SER A 107 -23.71 18.65 9.58
N LYS A 108 -22.99 19.73 9.25
CA LYS A 108 -23.56 21.08 9.17
C LYS A 108 -24.62 21.24 8.07
N LYS A 109 -24.59 20.40 7.05
CA LYS A 109 -25.41 20.55 5.83
C LYS A 109 -26.45 19.43 5.67
N LEU A 110 -26.46 18.40 6.52
CA LEU A 110 -27.36 17.26 6.38
C LEU A 110 -28.84 17.67 6.49
N LYS A 111 -29.19 18.58 7.37
CA LYS A 111 -30.60 19.02 7.57
C LYS A 111 -31.18 19.78 6.38
N SER A 112 -30.37 20.48 5.63
CA SER A 112 -30.79 21.14 4.40
C SER A 112 -30.88 20.18 3.21
N ASN A 113 -30.44 18.93 3.39
CA ASN A 113 -30.40 17.95 2.32
C ASN A 113 -31.79 17.32 2.09
N LYS A 114 -32.26 17.36 0.85
CA LYS A 114 -33.53 16.74 0.44
C LYS A 114 -33.46 15.21 0.34
N THR A 115 -32.27 14.66 0.35
CA THR A 115 -32.02 13.21 0.28
C THR A 115 -31.44 12.72 1.59
N LYS A 116 -31.74 11.46 1.95
CA LYS A 116 -31.13 10.75 3.08
C LYS A 116 -29.94 9.95 2.55
N PRO A 117 -28.70 10.48 2.58
CA PRO A 117 -27.55 9.76 2.07
C PRO A 117 -27.14 8.62 2.99
N THR A 118 -26.58 7.56 2.42
CA THR A 118 -25.82 6.58 3.17
C THR A 118 -24.35 7.01 3.18
N ILE A 119 -23.83 7.35 4.35
CA ILE A 119 -22.41 7.72 4.57
C ILE A 119 -21.63 6.45 4.82
N ILE A 120 -20.54 6.23 4.08
CA ILE A 120 -19.78 4.99 4.08
C ILE A 120 -18.32 5.30 4.38
N ILE A 121 -17.85 4.82 5.51
CA ILE A 121 -16.42 4.94 5.88
C ILE A 121 -15.67 3.81 5.19
N LYS A 122 -14.94 4.18 4.14
CA LYS A 122 -14.08 3.25 3.39
C LYS A 122 -12.61 3.37 3.80
N SER A 123 -12.21 4.48 4.39
CA SER A 123 -10.88 4.66 5.01
C SER A 123 -10.63 3.62 6.09
N THR A 124 -9.37 3.18 6.22
CA THR A 124 -8.95 2.28 7.30
C THR A 124 -8.95 3.03 8.64
N VAL A 125 -9.77 2.58 9.58
CA VAL A 125 -9.95 3.19 10.90
C VAL A 125 -9.97 2.12 12.00
N VAL A 126 -9.53 2.48 13.22
CA VAL A 126 -9.53 1.53 14.36
C VAL A 126 -10.94 1.16 14.80
N PRO A 127 -11.13 -0.03 15.39
CA PRO A 127 -12.44 -0.48 15.87
C PRO A 127 -13.10 0.52 16.83
N GLY A 128 -14.40 0.75 16.61
CA GLY A 128 -15.19 1.74 17.34
C GLY A 128 -15.22 3.14 16.73
N THR A 129 -14.47 3.40 15.65
CA THR A 129 -14.45 4.71 15.00
C THR A 129 -15.82 5.09 14.42
N LEU A 130 -16.60 4.15 13.91
CA LEU A 130 -17.92 4.45 13.36
C LEU A 130 -18.85 5.05 14.43
N ASN A 131 -18.80 4.56 15.66
CA ASN A 131 -19.57 5.11 16.78
C ASN A 131 -19.13 6.54 17.13
N PHE A 132 -17.84 6.81 17.06
CA PHE A 132 -17.30 8.17 17.23
C PHE A 132 -17.80 9.11 16.11
N ILE A 133 -17.78 8.66 14.86
CA ILE A 133 -18.26 9.42 13.70
C ILE A 133 -19.77 9.70 13.83
N LYS A 134 -20.56 8.72 14.26
CA LYS A 134 -22.00 8.91 14.54
C LYS A 134 -22.22 10.08 15.48
N LYS A 135 -21.53 10.09 16.62
CA LYS A 135 -21.63 11.20 17.59
C LYS A 135 -21.28 12.56 17.01
N LEU A 136 -20.30 12.62 16.09
CA LEU A 136 -19.94 13.85 15.40
C LEU A 136 -21.02 14.31 14.41
N LEU A 137 -21.63 13.39 13.66
CA LEU A 137 -22.74 13.71 12.74
C LEU A 137 -23.95 14.23 13.51
N GLU A 138 -24.25 13.65 14.67
CA GLU A 138 -25.42 13.98 15.52
C GLU A 138 -25.27 15.31 16.28
N LYS A 139 -24.06 15.89 16.40
CA LYS A 139 -23.84 17.18 17.09
C LYS A 139 -24.70 18.34 16.56
N ASN A 140 -25.05 18.36 15.28
CA ASN A 140 -25.92 19.38 14.67
C ASN A 140 -27.39 18.95 14.63
N LYS A 141 -27.82 18.17 15.63
CA LYS A 141 -29.20 17.64 15.77
C LYS A 141 -29.64 16.74 14.60
N ASN A 142 -28.70 16.20 13.82
CA ASN A 142 -29.00 15.16 12.83
C ASN A 142 -29.25 13.84 13.57
N LYS A 143 -30.04 12.95 12.98
CA LYS A 143 -30.35 11.62 13.55
C LYS A 143 -30.08 10.53 12.51
N GLU A 144 -29.29 9.49 12.89
CA GLU A 144 -29.18 8.29 12.09
C GLU A 144 -30.55 7.64 11.92
N GLY A 145 -30.83 7.11 10.76
CA GLY A 145 -32.14 6.57 10.44
C GLY A 145 -33.11 7.60 9.85
N ILE A 146 -32.95 8.89 10.10
CA ILE A 146 -33.78 9.99 9.60
C ILE A 146 -33.03 10.83 8.58
N ASP A 147 -31.94 11.47 8.98
CA ASP A 147 -31.19 12.42 8.13
C ASP A 147 -30.06 11.74 7.35
N PHE A 148 -29.51 10.63 7.86
CA PHE A 148 -28.45 9.84 7.23
C PHE A 148 -28.49 8.40 7.68
N GLU A 149 -27.78 7.54 6.94
CA GLU A 149 -27.36 6.20 7.36
C GLU A 149 -25.82 6.13 7.42
N LEU A 150 -25.28 5.26 8.27
CA LEU A 150 -23.83 5.18 8.48
C LEU A 150 -23.34 3.73 8.41
N LEU A 151 -22.36 3.47 7.52
CA LEU A 151 -21.79 2.15 7.30
C LEU A 151 -20.27 2.18 7.28
N SER A 152 -19.64 1.08 7.66
CA SER A 152 -18.23 0.77 7.43
C SER A 152 -18.10 -0.16 6.23
N ASN A 153 -17.19 0.15 5.30
CA ASN A 153 -16.92 -0.66 4.13
C ASN A 153 -15.40 -0.64 3.85
N PRO A 154 -14.61 -1.34 4.64
CA PRO A 154 -13.17 -1.42 4.44
C PRO A 154 -12.84 -2.00 3.06
N GLU A 155 -11.69 -1.62 2.54
CA GLU A 155 -11.16 -2.07 1.26
C GLU A 155 -9.91 -2.94 1.44
N PHE A 156 -9.55 -3.73 0.41
CA PHE A 156 -8.37 -4.59 0.39
C PHE A 156 -7.53 -4.33 -0.86
N LEU A 157 -7.48 -3.08 -1.30
CA LEU A 157 -6.74 -2.67 -2.48
C LEU A 157 -5.23 -2.72 -2.23
N ARG A 158 -4.50 -3.06 -3.28
CA ARG A 158 -3.04 -3.02 -3.31
C ARG A 158 -2.60 -1.94 -4.28
N GLU A 159 -1.80 -0.98 -3.82
CA GLU A 159 -1.15 -0.02 -4.71
C GLU A 159 -0.39 -0.78 -5.82
N GLY A 160 -0.41 -0.28 -7.05
CA GLY A 160 0.10 -0.99 -8.23
C GLY A 160 -0.84 -2.05 -8.80
N SER A 161 -1.98 -2.31 -8.14
CA SER A 161 -3.07 -3.18 -8.62
C SER A 161 -4.43 -2.62 -8.25
N ALA A 162 -4.51 -1.35 -7.82
CA ALA A 162 -5.72 -0.78 -7.23
C ALA A 162 -6.92 -0.81 -8.18
N ILE A 163 -6.73 -0.58 -9.47
CA ILE A 163 -7.81 -0.68 -10.46
C ILE A 163 -8.30 -2.12 -10.60
N ASN A 164 -7.39 -3.10 -10.65
CA ASN A 164 -7.77 -4.50 -10.76
C ASN A 164 -8.50 -4.97 -9.51
N ASP A 165 -7.98 -4.65 -8.33
CA ASP A 165 -8.57 -5.01 -7.04
C ASP A 165 -9.92 -4.28 -6.81
N THR A 166 -10.07 -3.05 -7.33
CA THR A 166 -11.36 -2.33 -7.32
C THR A 166 -12.40 -3.02 -8.20
N ARG A 167 -12.01 -3.55 -9.35
CA ARG A 167 -12.92 -4.22 -10.28
C ARG A 167 -13.32 -5.62 -9.83
N ASN A 168 -12.41 -6.31 -9.18
CA ASN A 168 -12.55 -7.71 -8.78
C ASN A 168 -12.11 -7.88 -7.32
N PRO A 169 -12.84 -7.29 -6.36
CA PRO A 169 -12.51 -7.47 -4.94
C PRO A 169 -12.73 -8.93 -4.56
N HIS A 170 -11.82 -9.51 -3.77
CA HIS A 170 -11.98 -10.88 -3.28
C HIS A 170 -13.16 -11.03 -2.32
N VAL A 171 -13.55 -9.95 -1.64
CA VAL A 171 -14.72 -9.86 -0.76
C VAL A 171 -15.16 -8.41 -0.61
N VAL A 172 -16.46 -8.19 -0.45
CA VAL A 172 -17.02 -6.88 -0.08
C VAL A 172 -17.60 -6.98 1.33
N ILE A 173 -17.03 -6.24 2.28
CA ILE A 173 -17.50 -6.20 3.67
C ILE A 173 -18.37 -4.97 3.88
N VAL A 174 -19.55 -5.19 4.46
CA VAL A 174 -20.48 -4.12 4.80
C VAL A 174 -20.82 -4.22 6.28
N GLY A 175 -20.25 -3.31 7.07
CA GLY A 175 -20.48 -3.20 8.50
C GLY A 175 -21.46 -2.09 8.86
N GLY A 176 -22.33 -2.33 9.83
CA GLY A 176 -23.27 -1.33 10.33
C GLY A 176 -24.38 -1.94 11.14
N ASN A 177 -25.14 -1.12 11.86
CA ASN A 177 -26.20 -1.60 12.74
C ASN A 177 -27.52 -1.81 11.98
N ASP A 178 -27.83 -0.94 11.02
CA ASP A 178 -29.07 -1.04 10.24
C ASP A 178 -28.97 -2.07 9.12
N THR A 179 -29.87 -3.06 9.14
CA THR A 179 -29.94 -4.13 8.15
C THR A 179 -30.37 -3.64 6.77
N LYS A 180 -31.28 -2.63 6.72
CA LYS A 180 -31.80 -2.09 5.46
C LYS A 180 -30.68 -1.36 4.70
N SER A 181 -29.91 -0.53 5.39
CA SER A 181 -28.79 0.22 4.80
C SER A 181 -27.68 -0.70 4.33
N ARG A 182 -27.34 -1.76 5.09
CA ARG A 182 -26.40 -2.79 4.64
C ARG A 182 -26.88 -3.47 3.35
N LYS A 183 -28.18 -3.84 3.29
CA LYS A 183 -28.78 -4.46 2.11
C LYS A 183 -28.74 -3.49 0.90
N LYS A 184 -29.08 -2.20 1.11
CA LYS A 184 -29.03 -1.16 0.07
C LYS A 184 -27.64 -1.04 -0.54
N LEU A 185 -26.57 -1.04 0.27
CA LEU A 185 -25.19 -0.96 -0.22
C LEU A 185 -24.78 -2.24 -0.97
N VAL A 186 -25.16 -3.42 -0.48
CA VAL A 186 -24.90 -4.69 -1.18
C VAL A 186 -25.58 -4.71 -2.55
N GLU A 187 -26.85 -4.29 -2.65
CA GLU A 187 -27.56 -4.21 -3.93
C GLU A 187 -26.94 -3.20 -4.91
N PHE A 188 -26.34 -2.11 -4.39
CA PHE A 188 -25.52 -1.23 -5.21
C PHE A 188 -24.30 -1.95 -5.78
N TYR A 189 -23.55 -2.68 -4.95
CA TYR A 189 -22.36 -3.40 -5.37
C TYR A 189 -22.67 -4.55 -6.35
N LYS A 190 -23.78 -5.25 -6.19
CA LYS A 190 -24.23 -6.30 -7.14
C LYS A 190 -24.45 -5.80 -8.57
N LYS A 191 -24.72 -4.49 -8.75
CA LYS A 191 -24.87 -3.89 -10.09
C LYS A 191 -23.56 -3.64 -10.81
N ILE A 192 -22.46 -3.56 -10.07
CA ILE A 192 -21.14 -3.18 -10.59
C ILE A 192 -20.13 -4.31 -10.56
N TYR A 193 -20.30 -5.27 -9.68
CA TYR A 193 -19.41 -6.44 -9.53
C TYR A 193 -19.99 -7.71 -10.18
N PRO A 194 -19.15 -8.73 -10.45
CA PRO A 194 -19.60 -10.02 -10.98
C PRO A 194 -20.65 -10.70 -10.07
N LYS A 195 -21.48 -11.56 -10.66
CA LYS A 195 -22.56 -12.29 -9.93
C LYS A 195 -22.04 -13.20 -8.82
N ASN A 196 -20.82 -13.73 -8.95
CA ASN A 196 -20.16 -14.61 -7.98
C ASN A 196 -19.35 -13.85 -6.92
N GLN A 197 -19.58 -12.55 -6.77
CA GLN A 197 -18.90 -11.75 -5.75
C GLN A 197 -19.39 -12.11 -4.35
N ASP A 198 -18.46 -12.33 -3.42
CA ASP A 198 -18.76 -12.58 -2.01
C ASP A 198 -19.06 -11.29 -1.24
N TYR A 199 -20.13 -11.34 -0.44
CA TYR A 199 -20.57 -10.22 0.41
C TYR A 199 -20.69 -10.65 1.86
N VAL A 200 -19.93 -10.00 2.75
CA VAL A 200 -20.00 -10.24 4.19
C VAL A 200 -20.71 -9.06 4.86
N LYS A 201 -21.81 -9.35 5.55
CA LYS A 201 -22.58 -8.38 6.34
C LYS A 201 -22.30 -8.62 7.81
N THR A 202 -21.83 -7.58 8.53
CA THR A 202 -21.49 -7.67 9.94
C THR A 202 -21.80 -6.34 10.66
N ASN A 203 -21.50 -6.24 11.95
CA ASN A 203 -21.53 -4.95 12.64
C ASN A 203 -20.34 -4.08 12.26
N ALA A 204 -20.40 -2.79 12.58
CA ALA A 204 -19.37 -1.82 12.18
C ALA A 204 -17.99 -2.15 12.78
N THR A 205 -17.94 -2.40 14.08
CA THR A 205 -16.68 -2.65 14.82
C THR A 205 -15.97 -3.90 14.32
N THR A 206 -16.71 -4.96 14.00
CA THR A 206 -16.15 -6.16 13.39
C THR A 206 -15.62 -5.88 11.98
N ALA A 207 -16.34 -5.10 11.16
CA ALA A 207 -15.87 -4.71 9.83
C ALA A 207 -14.55 -3.91 9.89
N GLU A 208 -14.44 -2.97 10.82
CA GLU A 208 -13.22 -2.21 11.09
C GLU A 208 -12.07 -3.15 11.51
N MET A 209 -12.32 -4.09 12.43
CA MET A 209 -11.30 -5.04 12.90
C MET A 209 -10.83 -6.02 11.83
N ILE A 210 -11.71 -6.48 10.93
CA ILE A 210 -11.36 -7.40 9.84
C ILE A 210 -10.23 -6.82 8.97
N LYS A 211 -10.28 -5.51 8.66
CA LYS A 211 -9.21 -4.85 7.87
C LYS A 211 -7.85 -4.95 8.55
N TYR A 212 -7.80 -4.67 9.85
CA TYR A 212 -6.55 -4.76 10.63
C TYR A 212 -6.06 -6.19 10.77
N ALA A 213 -6.95 -7.13 11.07
CA ALA A 213 -6.61 -8.55 11.18
C ALA A 213 -6.02 -9.08 9.87
N ASN A 214 -6.64 -8.76 8.72
CA ASN A 214 -6.11 -9.14 7.42
C ASN A 214 -4.70 -8.58 7.20
N ASN A 215 -4.49 -7.28 7.39
CA ASN A 215 -3.19 -6.66 7.13
C ASN A 215 -2.11 -7.16 8.10
N ALA A 216 -2.44 -7.37 9.37
CA ALA A 216 -1.55 -7.95 10.37
C ALA A 216 -1.15 -9.38 10.01
N PHE A 217 -2.09 -10.20 9.54
CA PHE A 217 -1.81 -11.56 9.12
C PHE A 217 -0.93 -11.62 7.86
N LEU A 218 -1.18 -10.75 6.87
CA LEU A 218 -0.30 -10.63 5.70
C LEU A 218 1.13 -10.21 6.08
N ALA A 219 1.27 -9.26 7.00
CA ALA A 219 2.58 -8.87 7.55
C ALA A 219 3.27 -10.04 8.26
N THR A 220 2.52 -10.85 9.00
CA THR A 220 3.03 -12.06 9.68
C THR A 220 3.53 -13.10 8.67
N LYS A 221 2.79 -13.37 7.59
CA LYS A 221 3.22 -14.30 6.53
C LYS A 221 4.53 -13.87 5.89
N ILE A 222 4.67 -12.58 5.53
CA ILE A 222 5.90 -12.04 4.96
C ILE A 222 7.06 -12.17 5.97
N THR A 223 6.83 -11.84 7.24
CA THR A 223 7.85 -11.93 8.29
C THR A 223 8.26 -13.37 8.53
N PHE A 224 7.32 -14.30 8.55
CA PHE A 224 7.60 -15.73 8.68
C PHE A 224 8.54 -16.23 7.58
N ILE A 225 8.20 -15.98 6.30
CA ILE A 225 9.04 -16.49 5.20
C ILE A 225 10.38 -15.75 5.14
N ASN A 226 10.47 -14.50 5.56
CA ASN A 226 11.73 -13.77 5.71
C ASN A 226 12.60 -14.39 6.82
N SER A 227 11.99 -14.84 7.91
CA SER A 227 12.70 -15.57 8.98
C SER A 227 13.25 -16.91 8.46
N MET A 228 12.48 -17.65 7.67
CA MET A 228 12.95 -18.85 6.99
C MET A 228 14.12 -18.54 6.03
N ALA A 229 14.03 -17.45 5.25
CA ALA A 229 15.13 -17.03 4.38
C ALA A 229 16.41 -16.72 5.17
N ASN A 230 16.30 -16.07 6.32
CA ASN A 230 17.45 -15.79 7.19
C ASN A 230 18.07 -17.06 7.79
N ILE A 231 17.27 -18.10 8.05
CA ILE A 231 17.74 -19.43 8.48
C ILE A 231 18.43 -20.12 7.30
N CYS A 232 17.78 -20.21 6.14
CA CYS A 232 18.35 -20.81 4.93
C CYS A 232 19.72 -20.20 4.57
N GLN A 233 19.86 -18.87 4.74
CA GLN A 233 21.14 -18.20 4.47
C GLN A 233 22.33 -18.78 5.24
N LYS A 234 22.08 -19.50 6.34
CA LYS A 234 23.08 -20.11 7.21
C LYS A 234 23.25 -21.62 6.99
N ILE A 235 22.40 -22.25 6.22
CA ILE A 235 22.42 -23.70 5.97
C ILE A 235 22.81 -23.93 4.51
N PRO A 236 23.92 -24.61 4.21
CA PRO A 236 24.32 -24.93 2.84
C PRO A 236 23.18 -25.60 2.05
N ASP A 237 23.13 -25.31 0.75
CA ASP A 237 22.24 -25.95 -0.23
C ASP A 237 20.73 -25.81 0.04
N THR A 238 20.33 -24.92 0.95
CA THR A 238 18.90 -24.62 1.19
C THR A 238 18.40 -23.51 0.29
N ASN A 239 17.12 -23.63 -0.09
CA ASN A 239 16.42 -22.64 -0.92
C ASN A 239 15.06 -22.28 -0.29
N VAL A 240 14.87 -21.00 0.08
CA VAL A 240 13.62 -20.53 0.69
C VAL A 240 12.44 -20.58 -0.28
N ASP A 241 12.68 -20.47 -1.60
CA ASP A 241 11.59 -20.51 -2.58
C ASP A 241 10.98 -21.91 -2.70
N ASP A 242 11.80 -22.96 -2.58
CA ASP A 242 11.30 -24.35 -2.50
C ASP A 242 10.50 -24.59 -1.22
N ILE A 243 10.96 -24.06 -0.09
CA ILE A 243 10.22 -24.10 1.18
C ILE A 243 8.88 -23.37 1.00
N ALA A 244 8.89 -22.14 0.49
CA ALA A 244 7.69 -21.33 0.28
C ALA A 244 6.70 -22.03 -0.67
N LYS A 245 7.20 -22.64 -1.75
CA LYS A 245 6.41 -23.40 -2.71
C LYS A 245 5.72 -24.59 -2.03
N VAL A 246 6.47 -25.41 -1.31
CA VAL A 246 5.93 -26.65 -0.70
C VAL A 246 4.92 -26.34 0.40
N ILE A 247 5.26 -25.45 1.34
CA ILE A 247 4.29 -25.08 2.39
C ILE A 247 3.06 -24.33 1.81
N GLY A 248 3.25 -23.59 0.71
CA GLY A 248 2.15 -22.91 0.01
C GLY A 248 1.19 -23.83 -0.73
N MET A 249 1.56 -25.11 -1.00
CA MET A 249 0.67 -26.12 -1.56
C MET A 249 -0.39 -26.59 -0.56
N ASP A 250 -0.13 -26.42 0.75
CA ASP A 250 -1.15 -26.69 1.76
C ASP A 250 -2.27 -25.63 1.66
N PRO A 251 -3.52 -26.02 1.35
CA PRO A 251 -4.64 -25.09 1.20
C PRO A 251 -4.91 -24.28 2.48
N ARG A 252 -4.52 -24.78 3.65
CA ARG A 252 -4.63 -24.08 4.94
C ARG A 252 -3.66 -22.91 5.04
N ILE A 253 -2.57 -22.92 4.28
CA ILE A 253 -1.52 -21.89 4.28
C ILE A 253 -1.67 -20.94 3.09
N SER A 254 -1.86 -21.46 1.87
CA SER A 254 -1.89 -20.72 0.60
C SER A 254 -0.53 -20.10 0.21
N PRO A 255 -0.15 -20.11 -1.07
CA PRO A 255 1.14 -19.57 -1.54
C PRO A 255 1.24 -18.05 -1.49
N LEU A 256 0.10 -17.35 -1.36
CA LEU A 256 0.07 -15.90 -1.39
C LEU A 256 0.79 -15.29 -0.17
N PHE A 257 1.61 -14.27 -0.39
CA PHE A 257 2.41 -13.58 0.63
C PHE A 257 3.53 -14.43 1.29
N LEU A 258 3.98 -15.49 0.64
CA LEU A 258 5.14 -16.31 1.05
C LEU A 258 6.41 -16.00 0.23
N ASN A 259 6.51 -14.84 -0.39
CA ASN A 259 7.71 -14.41 -1.11
C ASN A 259 8.68 -13.71 -0.15
N ALA A 260 9.79 -14.34 0.17
CA ALA A 260 10.84 -13.73 0.98
C ALA A 260 11.50 -12.55 0.26
N GLY A 261 12.04 -11.61 1.04
CA GLY A 261 12.67 -10.42 0.48
C GLY A 261 13.20 -9.46 1.56
N PRO A 262 13.41 -8.19 1.20
CA PRO A 262 14.04 -7.21 2.09
C PRO A 262 13.12 -6.72 3.23
N GLY A 263 11.91 -7.23 3.34
CA GLY A 263 10.88 -6.79 4.27
C GLY A 263 9.69 -6.13 3.56
N PHE A 264 8.64 -5.84 4.32
CA PHE A 264 7.49 -5.10 3.81
C PHE A 264 7.58 -3.61 4.13
N GLY A 265 7.09 -2.79 3.22
CA GLY A 265 6.99 -1.35 3.30
C GLY A 265 5.62 -0.85 2.86
N GLY A 266 5.58 0.38 2.39
CA GLY A 266 4.37 1.01 1.87
C GLY A 266 3.54 1.72 2.92
N SER A 267 2.43 2.27 2.46
CA SER A 267 1.54 3.10 3.25
C SER A 267 0.58 2.32 4.15
N CYS A 268 0.39 1.01 3.90
CA CYS A 268 -0.64 0.19 4.56
C CYS A 268 -0.06 -0.72 5.64
N LEU A 269 0.71 -1.76 5.26
CA LEU A 269 1.12 -2.80 6.23
C LEU A 269 1.86 -2.24 7.44
N PRO A 270 2.91 -1.39 7.32
CA PRO A 270 3.61 -0.86 8.49
C PRO A 270 2.72 0.05 9.36
N LYS A 271 1.83 0.82 8.71
CA LYS A 271 0.93 1.73 9.39
C LYS A 271 -0.13 0.98 10.18
N ASP A 272 -0.80 0.02 9.55
CA ASP A 272 -1.94 -0.68 10.14
C ASP A 272 -1.48 -1.63 11.25
N LEU A 273 -0.33 -2.31 11.06
CA LEU A 273 0.29 -3.11 12.11
C LEU A 273 0.61 -2.27 13.34
N GLN A 274 1.28 -1.12 13.14
CA GLN A 274 1.62 -0.20 14.24
C GLN A 274 0.36 0.35 14.94
N ALA A 275 -0.66 0.74 14.16
CA ALA A 275 -1.92 1.23 14.71
C ALA A 275 -2.63 0.17 15.55
N LEU A 276 -2.65 -1.08 15.07
CA LEU A 276 -3.26 -2.19 15.82
C LEU A 276 -2.49 -2.49 17.12
N ILE A 277 -1.15 -2.46 17.08
CA ILE A 277 -0.31 -2.62 18.28
C ILE A 277 -0.65 -1.53 19.32
N THR A 278 -0.68 -0.26 18.88
CA THR A 278 -0.97 0.87 19.79
C THR A 278 -2.39 0.79 20.33
N TYR A 279 -3.37 0.52 19.45
CA TYR A 279 -4.77 0.34 19.85
C TYR A 279 -4.95 -0.78 20.89
N SER A 280 -4.30 -1.94 20.65
CA SER A 280 -4.37 -3.08 21.57
C SER A 280 -3.83 -2.73 22.95
N LYS A 281 -2.71 -2.00 23.04
CA LYS A 281 -2.16 -1.52 24.32
C LYS A 281 -3.10 -0.57 25.04
N ASN A 282 -3.72 0.35 24.29
CA ASN A 282 -4.66 1.33 24.86
C ASN A 282 -5.93 0.68 25.45
N ILE A 283 -6.31 -0.51 24.96
CA ILE A 283 -7.41 -1.31 25.55
C ILE A 283 -6.95 -2.37 26.56
N GLY A 284 -5.67 -2.32 26.99
CA GLY A 284 -5.12 -3.20 28.03
C GLY A 284 -4.59 -4.55 27.54
N TYR A 285 -4.47 -4.80 26.23
CA TYR A 285 -3.90 -6.04 25.67
C TYR A 285 -2.50 -5.84 25.12
N SER A 286 -1.54 -6.69 25.53
CA SER A 286 -0.16 -6.69 24.99
C SER A 286 -0.06 -7.62 23.77
N PRO A 287 0.04 -7.10 22.54
CA PRO A 287 0.03 -7.91 21.31
C PRO A 287 1.44 -8.37 20.93
N LYS A 288 2.08 -9.19 21.77
CA LYS A 288 3.48 -9.65 21.61
C LYS A 288 3.81 -10.20 20.22
N LEU A 289 2.90 -10.99 19.64
CA LEU A 289 3.09 -11.52 18.28
C LEU A 289 3.27 -10.39 17.26
N LEU A 290 2.39 -9.39 17.31
CA LEU A 290 2.42 -8.29 16.34
C LEU A 290 3.63 -7.39 16.53
N GLU A 291 4.06 -7.17 17.77
CA GLU A 291 5.30 -6.46 18.09
C GLU A 291 6.51 -7.20 17.52
N THR A 292 6.60 -8.52 17.71
CA THR A 292 7.67 -9.36 17.15
C THR A 292 7.69 -9.30 15.62
N VAL A 293 6.52 -9.36 14.96
CA VAL A 293 6.41 -9.21 13.50
C VAL A 293 6.97 -7.88 13.03
N GLN A 294 6.66 -6.79 13.74
CA GLN A 294 7.17 -5.46 13.42
C GLN A 294 8.68 -5.37 13.61
N ASP A 295 9.20 -5.88 14.72
CA ASP A 295 10.62 -5.83 15.05
C ASP A 295 11.44 -6.66 14.07
N CYS A 296 11.01 -7.87 13.73
CA CYS A 296 11.63 -8.71 12.72
C CYS A 296 11.68 -8.00 11.35
N ASN A 297 10.58 -7.36 10.94
CA ASN A 297 10.55 -6.61 9.69
C ASN A 297 11.51 -5.40 9.71
N ASN A 298 11.61 -4.68 10.82
CA ASN A 298 12.53 -3.56 10.96
C ASN A 298 13.99 -4.01 10.89
N GLN A 299 14.30 -5.21 11.39
CA GLN A 299 15.64 -5.80 11.38
C GLN A 299 16.02 -6.45 10.05
N GLN A 300 15.07 -6.69 9.14
CA GLN A 300 15.34 -7.39 7.88
C GLN A 300 16.39 -6.69 7.01
N VAL A 301 16.44 -5.36 7.03
CA VAL A 301 17.48 -4.58 6.32
C VAL A 301 18.88 -4.87 6.87
N ASP A 302 19.01 -5.19 8.16
CA ASP A 302 20.30 -5.50 8.77
C ASP A 302 20.90 -6.80 8.22
N SER A 303 20.06 -7.76 7.84
CA SER A 303 20.50 -8.98 7.16
C SER A 303 21.15 -8.67 5.81
N ILE A 304 20.62 -7.71 5.05
CA ILE A 304 21.20 -7.27 3.77
C ILE A 304 22.57 -6.58 4.02
N VAL A 305 22.62 -5.67 4.99
CA VAL A 305 23.86 -4.95 5.33
C VAL A 305 24.93 -5.93 5.85
N LYS A 306 24.55 -6.91 6.67
CA LYS A 306 25.46 -7.97 7.13
C LYS A 306 25.99 -8.81 5.96
N LEU A 307 25.13 -9.19 5.03
CA LEU A 307 25.52 -9.92 3.83
C LEU A 307 26.51 -9.10 2.97
N LEU A 308 26.25 -7.80 2.81
CA LEU A 308 27.16 -6.89 2.11
C LEU A 308 28.51 -6.80 2.82
N LYS A 309 28.53 -6.55 4.14
CA LYS A 309 29.76 -6.42 4.94
C LYS A 309 30.60 -7.70 4.96
N LYS A 310 29.98 -8.89 4.95
CA LYS A 310 30.69 -10.17 4.85
C LYS A 310 31.49 -10.28 3.54
N ASN A 311 31.00 -9.65 2.46
CA ASN A 311 31.61 -9.76 1.13
C ASN A 311 32.43 -8.53 0.73
N VAL A 312 32.28 -7.42 1.45
CA VAL A 312 33.04 -6.18 1.21
C VAL A 312 33.59 -5.72 2.57
N LYS A 313 34.90 -6.00 2.79
CA LYS A 313 35.56 -5.77 4.08
C LYS A 313 35.44 -4.33 4.62
N ASN A 314 35.51 -3.34 3.73
CA ASN A 314 35.38 -1.93 4.09
C ASN A 314 34.40 -1.24 3.15
N LEU A 315 33.34 -0.65 3.71
CA LEU A 315 32.30 0.06 2.97
C LEU A 315 32.60 1.55 2.76
N HIS A 316 33.55 2.12 3.48
CA HIS A 316 33.90 3.54 3.35
C HIS A 316 34.31 3.89 1.93
N ASN A 317 33.67 4.90 1.34
CA ASN A 317 33.86 5.36 -0.04
C ASN A 317 33.54 4.32 -1.13
N LYS A 318 32.95 3.17 -0.78
CA LYS A 318 32.47 2.22 -1.78
C LYS A 318 31.23 2.76 -2.49
N LYS A 319 31.19 2.57 -3.80
CA LYS A 319 30.06 2.93 -4.64
C LYS A 319 29.06 1.77 -4.65
N ILE A 320 27.92 1.96 -4.02
CA ILE A 320 26.88 0.93 -3.90
C ILE A 320 25.69 1.33 -4.74
N GLY A 321 25.36 0.53 -5.74
CA GLY A 321 24.20 0.67 -6.59
C GLY A 321 22.94 0.07 -5.96
N ILE A 322 21.82 0.78 -6.04
CA ILE A 322 20.51 0.28 -5.58
C ILE A 322 19.53 0.33 -6.74
N LEU A 323 18.98 -0.81 -7.10
CA LEU A 323 17.96 -0.99 -8.11
C LEU A 323 16.60 -1.21 -7.45
N GLY A 324 15.67 -0.26 -7.67
CA GLY A 324 14.34 -0.27 -7.05
C GLY A 324 14.29 0.50 -5.73
N LEU A 325 13.52 1.58 -5.72
CA LEU A 325 13.39 2.53 -4.61
C LEU A 325 11.97 2.64 -4.10
N ALA A 326 10.97 2.39 -4.96
CA ALA A 326 9.58 2.21 -4.56
C ALA A 326 9.46 1.03 -3.57
N PHE A 327 8.46 1.05 -2.70
CA PHE A 327 8.28 -0.04 -1.72
C PHE A 327 7.93 -1.38 -2.38
N LYS A 328 7.43 -1.35 -3.61
CA LYS A 328 7.22 -2.51 -4.50
C LYS A 328 7.12 -2.06 -5.97
N GLU A 329 7.02 -3.02 -6.89
CA GLU A 329 6.80 -2.78 -8.31
C GLU A 329 5.44 -2.10 -8.60
N ASN A 330 5.35 -1.49 -9.78
CA ASN A 330 4.14 -0.88 -10.32
C ASN A 330 3.56 0.29 -9.50
N THR A 331 4.39 0.97 -8.70
CA THR A 331 4.02 2.21 -8.01
C THR A 331 5.22 3.16 -7.91
N ASN A 332 4.95 4.45 -7.77
CA ASN A 332 5.99 5.44 -7.46
C ASN A 332 6.05 5.79 -5.96
N ASP A 333 5.30 5.05 -5.13
CA ASP A 333 5.24 5.32 -3.68
C ASP A 333 6.50 4.82 -2.97
N VAL A 334 7.13 5.74 -2.24
CA VAL A 334 8.34 5.47 -1.45
C VAL A 334 8.09 5.50 0.06
N ARG A 335 6.84 5.69 0.50
CA ARG A 335 6.50 5.74 1.92
C ARG A 335 6.87 4.43 2.60
N LYS A 336 7.68 4.53 3.67
CA LYS A 336 8.20 3.35 4.39
C LYS A 336 8.86 2.31 3.48
N SER A 337 9.39 2.73 2.31
CA SER A 337 10.18 1.83 1.47
C SER A 337 11.39 1.32 2.23
N VAL A 338 11.62 0.02 2.14
CA VAL A 338 12.77 -0.66 2.77
C VAL A 338 14.09 -0.15 2.17
N SER A 339 14.08 0.23 0.88
CA SER A 339 15.23 0.85 0.21
C SER A 339 15.68 2.16 0.88
N ILE A 340 14.74 2.95 1.40
CA ILE A 340 15.08 4.17 2.17
C ILE A 340 15.88 3.82 3.44
N ASN A 341 15.50 2.76 4.13
CA ASN A 341 16.20 2.32 5.34
C ASN A 341 17.60 1.79 5.00
N LEU A 342 17.73 1.04 3.91
CA LEU A 342 19.02 0.57 3.40
C LEU A 342 19.92 1.76 3.03
N ILE A 343 19.43 2.72 2.25
CA ILE A 343 20.17 3.94 1.87
C ILE A 343 20.69 4.67 3.11
N LYS A 344 19.83 4.89 4.11
CA LYS A 344 20.23 5.55 5.35
C LYS A 344 21.37 4.82 6.08
N LYS A 345 21.34 3.48 6.10
CA LYS A 345 22.40 2.67 6.71
C LYS A 345 23.70 2.76 5.90
N LEU A 346 23.63 2.68 4.57
CA LEU A 346 24.80 2.81 3.69
C LEU A 346 25.45 4.21 3.78
N LEU A 347 24.66 5.26 3.87
CA LEU A 347 25.17 6.62 4.09
C LEU A 347 25.85 6.76 5.45
N LYS A 348 25.38 6.09 6.51
CA LYS A 348 26.07 6.04 7.82
C LYS A 348 27.42 5.33 7.74
N GLU A 349 27.54 4.32 6.88
CA GLU A 349 28.80 3.62 6.58
C GLU A 349 29.70 4.43 5.63
N LYS A 350 29.33 5.68 5.30
CA LYS A 350 30.04 6.58 4.38
C LYS A 350 30.22 6.01 2.96
N CYS A 351 29.25 5.21 2.51
CA CYS A 351 29.18 4.77 1.12
C CYS A 351 28.77 5.92 0.19
N ILE A 352 29.20 5.86 -1.07
CA ILE A 352 28.61 6.61 -2.19
C ILE A 352 27.47 5.76 -2.72
N VAL A 353 26.23 6.28 -2.64
CA VAL A 353 25.04 5.51 -3.00
C VAL A 353 24.50 5.97 -4.34
N ASN A 354 24.53 5.06 -5.32
CA ASN A 354 24.02 5.22 -6.69
C ASN A 354 22.61 4.59 -6.75
N VAL A 355 21.64 5.29 -7.33
CA VAL A 355 20.26 4.82 -7.28
C VAL A 355 19.57 4.90 -8.64
N HIS A 356 18.73 3.90 -8.90
CA HIS A 356 17.82 3.88 -10.05
C HIS A 356 16.46 3.30 -9.65
N ASP A 357 15.41 3.87 -10.21
CA ASP A 357 14.03 3.35 -10.16
C ASP A 357 13.22 3.93 -11.31
N PRO A 358 12.44 3.14 -12.06
CA PRO A 358 11.70 3.61 -13.24
C PRO A 358 10.65 4.69 -12.95
N LYS A 359 10.13 4.74 -11.72
CA LYS A 359 9.00 5.62 -11.36
C LYS A 359 9.23 6.47 -10.11
N ALA A 360 10.11 6.04 -9.19
CA ALA A 360 10.23 6.64 -7.86
C ALA A 360 11.38 7.65 -7.69
N LEU A 361 12.27 7.83 -8.70
CA LEU A 361 13.44 8.72 -8.60
C LEU A 361 13.08 10.13 -8.11
N LYS A 362 12.02 10.74 -8.68
CA LYS A 362 11.58 12.10 -8.29
C LYS A 362 11.21 12.17 -6.81
N ASN A 363 10.56 11.13 -6.28
CA ASN A 363 10.13 11.08 -4.89
C ASN A 363 11.32 10.86 -3.94
N ILE A 364 12.28 10.02 -4.31
CA ILE A 364 13.53 9.83 -3.56
C ILE A 364 14.39 11.10 -3.57
N LYS A 365 14.48 11.81 -4.70
CA LYS A 365 15.21 13.08 -4.79
C LYS A 365 14.67 14.14 -3.84
N LYS A 366 13.36 14.19 -3.61
CA LYS A 366 12.76 15.08 -2.58
C LYS A 366 13.26 14.77 -1.17
N ILE A 367 13.54 13.49 -0.86
CA ILE A 367 13.96 13.03 0.48
C ILE A 367 15.46 13.22 0.71
N PHE A 368 16.28 12.79 -0.26
CA PHE A 368 17.74 12.71 -0.09
C PHE A 368 18.51 13.86 -0.75
N LYS A 369 17.86 14.62 -1.65
CA LYS A 369 18.46 15.75 -2.35
C LYS A 369 19.81 15.34 -3.00
N ASN A 370 20.89 16.03 -2.71
CA ASN A 370 22.23 15.80 -3.27
C ASN A 370 23.06 14.73 -2.53
N LYS A 371 22.44 13.96 -1.62
CA LYS A 371 23.15 12.91 -0.86
C LYS A 371 23.36 11.62 -1.66
N LEU A 372 22.72 11.49 -2.80
CA LEU A 372 22.77 10.31 -3.66
C LEU A 372 23.17 10.70 -5.08
N VAL A 373 23.65 9.73 -5.84
CA VAL A 373 23.85 9.85 -7.29
C VAL A 373 22.68 9.15 -7.99
N TYR A 374 21.97 9.89 -8.83
CA TYR A 374 20.74 9.45 -9.49
C TYR A 374 21.02 9.11 -10.94
N PHE A 375 20.54 7.97 -11.41
CA PHE A 375 20.64 7.53 -12.79
C PHE A 375 19.26 7.27 -13.37
N ASP A 376 19.04 7.69 -14.61
CA ASP A 376 17.79 7.48 -15.34
C ASP A 376 17.74 6.11 -16.02
N GLU A 377 18.91 5.50 -16.29
CA GLU A 377 19.05 4.18 -16.90
C GLU A 377 19.71 3.21 -15.92
N TYR A 378 19.13 2.02 -15.74
CA TYR A 378 19.62 1.04 -14.76
C TYR A 378 21.03 0.51 -15.10
N GLU A 379 21.41 0.48 -16.37
CA GLU A 379 22.75 0.07 -16.83
C GLU A 379 23.84 0.93 -16.22
N GLN A 380 23.58 2.22 -16.03
CA GLN A 380 24.54 3.17 -15.46
C GLN A 380 24.92 2.82 -14.01
N ILE A 381 24.00 2.15 -13.28
CA ILE A 381 24.30 1.62 -11.93
C ILE A 381 25.48 0.67 -11.99
N PHE A 382 25.53 -0.20 -12.98
CA PHE A 382 26.57 -1.22 -13.09
C PHE A 382 27.93 -0.64 -13.50
N TYR A 383 27.94 0.40 -14.34
CA TYR A 383 29.19 1.08 -14.74
C TYR A 383 29.79 1.91 -13.62
N ASN A 384 28.97 2.40 -12.70
CA ASN A 384 29.37 3.37 -11.71
C ASN A 384 29.43 2.80 -10.26
N SER A 385 29.26 1.49 -10.06
CA SER A 385 29.21 0.89 -8.72
C SER A 385 30.20 -0.27 -8.58
N ASP A 386 30.74 -0.42 -7.36
CA ASP A 386 31.55 -1.58 -6.97
C ASP A 386 30.65 -2.80 -6.69
N CYS A 387 29.46 -2.55 -6.13
CA CYS A 387 28.46 -3.54 -5.78
C CYS A 387 27.07 -3.03 -6.16
N ALA A 388 26.13 -3.93 -6.47
CA ALA A 388 24.73 -3.57 -6.71
C ALA A 388 23.77 -4.44 -5.90
N ILE A 389 22.65 -3.85 -5.49
CA ILE A 389 21.61 -4.50 -4.68
C ILE A 389 20.27 -4.27 -5.36
N LEU A 390 19.57 -5.37 -5.70
CA LEU A 390 18.21 -5.33 -6.22
C LEU A 390 17.23 -5.39 -5.06
N MET A 391 16.38 -4.36 -4.95
CA MET A 391 15.41 -4.20 -3.86
C MET A 391 13.95 -4.35 -4.32
N THR A 392 13.65 -3.98 -5.58
CA THR A 392 12.30 -4.03 -6.15
C THR A 392 12.34 -4.62 -7.55
N THR A 393 11.38 -5.50 -7.86
CA THR A 393 11.34 -6.32 -9.08
C THR A 393 10.58 -5.63 -10.21
N TRP A 394 11.17 -4.57 -10.79
CA TRP A 394 10.60 -3.95 -11.99
C TRP A 394 10.79 -4.83 -13.22
N GLU A 395 9.80 -4.85 -14.11
CA GLU A 395 9.86 -5.65 -15.34
C GLU A 395 11.09 -5.34 -16.20
N GLU A 396 11.51 -4.08 -16.29
CA GLU A 396 12.71 -3.70 -17.05
C GLU A 396 14.00 -4.36 -16.55
N TYR A 397 14.08 -4.71 -15.25
CA TYR A 397 15.24 -5.38 -14.69
C TYR A 397 15.38 -6.84 -15.12
N THR A 398 14.35 -7.45 -15.73
CA THR A 398 14.47 -8.78 -16.37
C THR A 398 15.48 -8.80 -17.50
N LYS A 399 15.79 -7.64 -18.09
CA LYS A 399 16.81 -7.46 -19.14
C LYS A 399 18.24 -7.54 -18.60
N ILE A 400 18.43 -7.48 -17.30
CA ILE A 400 19.74 -7.64 -16.65
C ILE A 400 20.19 -9.10 -16.85
N ASN A 401 21.27 -9.30 -17.55
CA ASN A 401 21.79 -10.62 -17.88
C ASN A 401 23.32 -10.68 -17.76
N SER A 402 23.88 -11.88 -17.85
CA SER A 402 25.32 -12.12 -17.73
C SER A 402 26.16 -11.36 -18.76
N LYS A 403 25.65 -11.13 -19.99
CA LYS A 403 26.37 -10.37 -21.03
C LYS A 403 26.55 -8.90 -20.66
N LEU A 404 25.51 -8.28 -20.09
CA LEU A 404 25.58 -6.92 -19.57
C LEU A 404 26.61 -6.84 -18.44
N ILE A 405 26.53 -7.76 -17.51
CA ILE A 405 27.34 -7.76 -16.29
C ILE A 405 28.81 -8.11 -16.58
N LYS A 406 29.12 -8.99 -17.56
CA LYS A 406 30.49 -9.37 -17.94
C LYS A 406 31.38 -8.22 -18.41
N LYS A 407 30.80 -7.18 -18.98
CA LYS A 407 31.53 -6.00 -19.47
C LYS A 407 31.87 -5.00 -18.34
N LEU A 408 31.52 -5.30 -17.07
CA LEU A 408 31.48 -4.35 -15.99
C LEU A 408 32.51 -4.66 -14.89
N LYS A 409 32.86 -3.63 -14.13
CA LYS A 409 33.76 -3.74 -12.97
C LYS A 409 33.05 -4.20 -11.69
N LEU A 410 31.76 -4.54 -11.78
CA LEU A 410 30.96 -4.98 -10.65
C LEU A 410 31.50 -6.29 -10.05
N LYS A 411 31.79 -6.28 -8.75
CA LYS A 411 32.37 -7.43 -8.05
C LYS A 411 31.33 -8.28 -7.33
N LEU A 412 30.23 -7.66 -6.93
CA LEU A 412 29.17 -8.28 -6.11
C LEU A 412 27.80 -7.78 -6.56
N PHE A 413 26.88 -8.71 -6.74
CA PHE A 413 25.45 -8.42 -6.92
C PHE A 413 24.65 -9.14 -5.85
N ILE A 414 23.78 -8.41 -5.14
CA ILE A 414 22.87 -8.97 -4.15
C ILE A 414 21.44 -8.84 -4.66
N ASP A 415 20.80 -9.96 -4.95
CA ASP A 415 19.38 -10.02 -5.30
C ASP A 415 18.55 -10.37 -4.06
N THR A 416 17.85 -9.38 -3.52
CA THR A 416 17.05 -9.58 -2.31
C THR A 416 15.72 -10.28 -2.59
N LYS A 417 15.37 -10.50 -3.86
CA LYS A 417 14.08 -11.05 -4.30
C LYS A 417 14.21 -12.37 -5.06
N ARG A 418 15.44 -12.82 -5.34
CA ARG A 418 15.69 -14.03 -6.19
C ARG A 418 14.98 -13.90 -7.54
N PHE A 419 14.97 -12.67 -8.06
CA PHE A 419 14.28 -12.29 -9.29
C PHE A 419 15.11 -12.61 -10.52
N LEU A 420 16.43 -12.58 -10.37
CA LEU A 420 17.39 -12.81 -11.44
C LEU A 420 18.16 -14.12 -11.21
N SER A 421 18.57 -14.77 -12.28
CA SER A 421 19.47 -15.92 -12.21
C SER A 421 20.68 -15.69 -13.11
N PHE A 422 21.89 -15.84 -12.54
CA PHE A 422 23.12 -15.73 -13.29
C PHE A 422 24.01 -16.92 -13.00
N ASN A 423 24.55 -17.52 -14.08
CA ASN A 423 25.68 -18.44 -14.01
C ASN A 423 26.91 -17.71 -14.58
N ASP A 424 27.63 -16.98 -13.74
CA ASP A 424 28.86 -16.29 -14.14
C ASP A 424 29.90 -16.33 -13.01
N ASN A 425 31.07 -16.90 -13.31
CA ASN A 425 32.16 -17.04 -12.35
C ASN A 425 32.93 -15.72 -12.08
N LYS A 426 32.66 -14.64 -12.82
CA LYS A 426 33.36 -13.35 -12.69
C LYS A 426 32.74 -12.44 -11.64
N ILE A 427 31.49 -12.64 -11.30
CA ILE A 427 30.74 -11.82 -10.34
C ILE A 427 30.20 -12.69 -9.24
N LYS A 428 30.43 -12.29 -8.00
CA LYS A 428 29.79 -12.94 -6.86
C LYS A 428 28.32 -12.56 -6.83
N PHE A 429 27.45 -13.50 -7.20
CA PHE A 429 26.00 -13.34 -7.16
C PHE A 429 25.47 -13.99 -5.87
N LEU A 430 24.73 -13.21 -5.08
CA LEU A 430 24.15 -13.66 -3.82
C LEU A 430 22.65 -13.35 -3.81
N SER A 431 21.86 -14.28 -3.33
CA SER A 431 20.42 -14.11 -3.14
C SER A 431 20.03 -14.30 -1.69
N LEU A 432 19.11 -13.47 -1.17
CA LEU A 432 18.56 -13.69 0.17
C LEU A 432 17.81 -15.01 0.23
N GLY A 433 18.09 -15.82 1.25
CA GLY A 433 17.40 -17.09 1.47
C GLY A 433 17.92 -18.27 0.65
N ILE A 434 19.04 -18.09 -0.06
CA ILE A 434 19.79 -19.19 -0.67
C ILE A 434 21.03 -19.45 0.18
N GLY A 435 21.15 -20.67 0.68
CA GLY A 435 22.30 -21.10 1.48
C GLY A 435 23.54 -21.25 0.62
N SER A 436 24.52 -20.37 0.81
CA SER A 436 25.82 -20.44 0.15
C SER A 436 26.83 -21.06 1.08
N GLY A 437 27.00 -22.33 1.15
CA GLY A 437 27.93 -23.15 1.96
C GLY A 437 29.22 -22.58 2.59
N ASN A 438 29.41 -21.29 2.61
CA ASN A 438 30.52 -20.59 3.25
C ASN A 438 30.05 -19.88 4.52
N PHE A 439 30.20 -20.53 5.64
CA PHE A 439 30.17 -19.91 6.97
C PHE A 439 31.47 -19.21 7.30
#